data_097b93cf700e6578b4b09e001d1d2aa5
#
_entry.id   097b93cf700e6578b4b09e001d1d2aa5
#
_cell.length_a   1.000
_cell.length_b   1.000
_cell.length_c   1.000
_cell.angle_alpha   90.00
_cell.angle_beta   90.00
_cell.angle_gamma   90.00
#
_symmetry.space_group_name_H-M   'P 1'
#
loop_
_entity.id
_entity.type
_entity.pdbx_description
1 polymer ?
#
loop_
_entity_poly.entity_id
_entity_poly.type
_entity_poly.pdbx_seq_one_letter_code
_entity_poly.pdbx_strand_id
1 'polypeptide(L)'
;MPIEAATPSPLLSVKGISKRFGPNFALRNAAFSVRENEVLGLIGPNGSGKTTLFECLAGLIPTDSGDVQFRGRALAPAHRKRSLFYLPDGIRPWAAQPVHWLLSFFEALYGRPKGQGAALAAGLKLEALMKSRVGTLSKGEAKRVLLALGLLTPHPLLLLDEPFDGLDFRQTRDVMALLRTVPLSGRTLFVSIHQLVDAGRMCDRLVLLSRGHVVGEGTLPELRARARLAEGGLEEVFLALT
;
A
#
# COMPACT_ATOMS: atom_id res chain seq x y z
N MET A 1 20.96 14.82 31.79
CA MET A 1 19.61 14.74 31.21
C MET A 1 19.70 13.86 29.96
N PRO A 2 18.96 12.74 29.83
CA PRO A 2 18.95 11.97 28.59
C PRO A 2 18.34 12.85 27.49
N ILE A 3 19.02 12.98 26.38
CA ILE A 3 18.50 13.59 25.15
C ILE A 3 17.40 12.65 24.67
N GLU A 4 16.15 13.06 24.85
CA GLU A 4 14.99 12.39 24.26
C GLU A 4 15.22 12.37 22.75
N ALA A 5 15.51 11.22 22.19
CA ALA A 5 15.68 11.06 20.75
C ALA A 5 14.36 11.48 20.09
N ALA A 6 14.37 12.64 19.44
CA ALA A 6 13.22 13.15 18.72
C ALA A 6 12.71 12.06 17.78
N THR A 7 11.51 11.57 18.01
CA THR A 7 10.86 10.59 17.13
C THR A 7 10.85 11.18 15.71
N PRO A 8 11.44 10.53 14.72
CA PRO A 8 11.53 11.09 13.39
C PRO A 8 10.12 11.41 12.87
N SER A 9 9.98 12.59 12.27
CA SER A 9 8.72 13.04 11.70
C SER A 9 8.20 12.01 10.71
N PRO A 10 6.90 11.65 10.75
CA PRO A 10 6.36 10.65 9.86
C PRO A 10 6.45 11.11 8.39
N LEU A 11 6.63 10.15 7.46
CA LEU A 11 6.57 10.42 6.02
C LEU A 11 5.20 10.96 5.62
N LEU A 12 4.12 10.30 6.12
CA LEU A 12 2.74 10.74 5.92
C LEU A 12 2.04 10.77 7.28
N SER A 13 1.32 11.86 7.56
CA SER A 13 0.43 11.97 8.72
C SER A 13 -0.99 12.21 8.23
N VAL A 14 -1.91 11.37 8.68
CA VAL A 14 -3.35 11.42 8.38
C VAL A 14 -4.06 11.87 9.64
N LYS A 15 -4.82 12.97 9.56
CA LYS A 15 -5.46 13.59 10.71
C LYS A 15 -6.96 13.74 10.48
N GLY A 16 -7.74 12.84 11.04
CA GLY A 16 -9.19 12.97 11.12
C GLY A 16 -9.93 12.89 9.79
N ILE A 17 -9.43 12.09 8.83
CA ILE A 17 -10.10 11.94 7.53
C ILE A 17 -11.47 11.30 7.73
N SER A 18 -12.50 11.96 7.19
CA SER A 18 -13.84 11.41 7.06
C SER A 18 -14.31 11.46 5.61
N LYS A 19 -15.10 10.45 5.22
CA LYS A 19 -15.71 10.35 3.90
C LYS A 19 -17.10 9.72 3.98
N ARG A 20 -18.07 10.36 3.34
CA ARG A 20 -19.45 9.86 3.22
C ARG A 20 -19.82 9.63 1.77
N PHE A 21 -20.69 8.65 1.56
CA PHE A 21 -21.41 8.42 0.30
C PHE A 21 -22.92 8.39 0.65
N GLY A 22 -23.60 9.46 0.34
CA GLY A 22 -24.98 9.66 0.81
C GLY A 22 -25.08 9.61 2.34
N PRO A 23 -25.97 8.79 2.92
CA PRO A 23 -26.10 8.66 4.39
C PRO A 23 -24.97 7.85 5.03
N ASN A 24 -24.19 7.08 4.25
CA ASN A 24 -23.25 6.11 4.78
C ASN A 24 -21.85 6.70 4.90
N PHE A 25 -21.23 6.54 6.06
CA PHE A 25 -19.84 6.85 6.25
C PHE A 25 -18.96 5.67 5.80
N ALA A 26 -18.07 5.93 4.85
CA ALA A 26 -17.00 4.99 4.50
C ALA A 26 -15.77 5.17 5.39
N LEU A 27 -15.49 6.41 5.85
CA LEU A 27 -14.43 6.74 6.80
C LEU A 27 -14.97 7.69 7.86
N ARG A 28 -14.54 7.51 9.10
CA ARG A 28 -14.93 8.31 10.26
C ARG A 28 -13.72 8.68 11.09
N ASN A 29 -13.28 9.93 10.97
CA ASN A 29 -12.18 10.49 11.76
C ASN A 29 -10.92 9.60 11.75
N ALA A 30 -10.58 9.04 10.59
CA ALA A 30 -9.42 8.17 10.45
C ALA A 30 -8.12 8.96 10.70
N ALA A 31 -7.30 8.52 11.66
CA ALA A 31 -6.05 9.15 12.00
C ALA A 31 -4.97 8.09 12.24
N PHE A 32 -3.81 8.25 11.59
CA PHE A 32 -2.63 7.37 11.70
C PHE A 32 -1.42 8.03 11.05
N SER A 33 -0.27 7.36 11.15
CA SER A 33 0.99 7.82 10.56
C SER A 33 1.70 6.72 9.77
N VAL A 34 2.39 7.11 8.70
CA VAL A 34 3.30 6.26 7.92
C VAL A 34 4.71 6.76 8.15
N ARG A 35 5.63 5.88 8.56
CA ARG A 35 7.04 6.22 8.78
C ARG A 35 7.83 6.05 7.49
N GLU A 36 9.01 6.66 7.40
CA GLU A 36 9.93 6.41 6.29
C GLU A 36 10.49 4.98 6.35
N ASN A 37 10.67 4.37 5.17
CA ASN A 37 11.32 3.07 5.00
C ASN A 37 10.65 1.93 5.78
N GLU A 38 9.31 1.96 5.92
CA GLU A 38 8.55 0.85 6.50
C GLU A 38 7.61 0.20 5.47
N VAL A 39 7.18 -1.00 5.77
CA VAL A 39 5.99 -1.62 5.20
C VAL A 39 4.87 -1.49 6.20
N LEU A 40 3.94 -0.56 5.97
CA LEU A 40 2.73 -0.41 6.78
C LEU A 40 1.59 -1.23 6.16
N GLY A 41 0.93 -2.06 6.96
CA GLY A 41 -0.25 -2.83 6.55
C GLY A 41 -1.55 -2.12 6.90
N LEU A 42 -2.50 -2.06 5.98
CA LEU A 42 -3.88 -1.64 6.24
C LEU A 42 -4.77 -2.89 6.28
N ILE A 43 -5.26 -3.20 7.46
CA ILE A 43 -6.02 -4.42 7.73
C ILE A 43 -7.47 -4.08 8.06
N GLY A 44 -8.38 -4.85 7.50
CA GLY A 44 -9.81 -4.73 7.80
C GLY A 44 -10.65 -5.60 6.87
N PRO A 45 -11.87 -5.97 7.27
CA PRO A 45 -12.77 -6.77 6.45
C PRO A 45 -13.19 -6.02 5.17
N ASN A 46 -13.82 -6.73 4.26
CA ASN A 46 -14.43 -6.10 3.08
C ASN A 46 -15.48 -5.08 3.52
N GLY A 47 -15.50 -3.92 2.86
CA GLY A 47 -16.39 -2.81 3.23
C GLY A 47 -15.93 -1.99 4.44
N SER A 48 -14.76 -2.26 5.06
CA SER A 48 -14.26 -1.43 6.17
C SER A 48 -13.80 -0.03 5.76
N GLY A 49 -13.59 0.24 4.46
CA GLY A 49 -13.18 1.53 3.92
C GLY A 49 -11.73 1.59 3.41
N LYS A 50 -11.01 0.45 3.25
CA LYS A 50 -9.59 0.42 2.83
C LYS A 50 -9.36 1.12 1.49
N THR A 51 -10.07 0.71 0.44
CA THR A 51 -9.97 1.32 -0.90
C THR A 51 -10.36 2.80 -0.86
N THR A 52 -11.45 3.15 -0.15
CA THR A 52 -11.85 4.54 0.03
C THR A 52 -10.76 5.38 0.70
N LEU A 53 -10.08 4.82 1.71
CA LEU A 53 -8.95 5.50 2.36
C LEU A 53 -7.81 5.74 1.37
N PHE A 54 -7.41 4.74 0.60
CA PHE A 54 -6.37 4.88 -0.41
C PHE A 54 -6.74 5.88 -1.51
N GLU A 55 -7.97 5.87 -2.00
CA GLU A 55 -8.46 6.85 -2.99
C GLU A 55 -8.48 8.28 -2.42
N CYS A 56 -8.90 8.45 -1.17
CA CYS A 56 -8.79 9.73 -0.46
C CYS A 56 -7.33 10.17 -0.35
N LEU A 57 -6.41 9.29 0.08
CA LEU A 57 -4.98 9.60 0.21
C LEU A 57 -4.33 9.88 -1.14
N ALA A 58 -4.73 9.21 -2.20
CA ALA A 58 -4.26 9.48 -3.57
C ALA A 58 -4.81 10.79 -4.15
N GLY A 59 -5.86 11.36 -3.53
CA GLY A 59 -6.54 12.55 -4.04
C GLY A 59 -7.46 12.28 -5.23
N LEU A 60 -7.87 11.02 -5.43
CA LEU A 60 -8.81 10.61 -6.47
C LEU A 60 -10.24 10.98 -6.10
N ILE A 61 -10.58 10.88 -4.81
CA ILE A 61 -11.86 11.35 -4.27
C ILE A 61 -11.61 12.38 -3.16
N PRO A 62 -12.47 13.42 -3.05
CA PRO A 62 -12.33 14.41 -1.99
C PRO A 62 -12.70 13.82 -0.64
N THR A 63 -12.01 14.24 0.40
CA THR A 63 -12.39 14.02 1.80
C THR A 63 -13.44 15.04 2.21
N ASP A 64 -14.36 14.68 3.13
CA ASP A 64 -15.35 15.62 3.66
C ASP A 64 -14.75 16.43 4.82
N SER A 65 -13.76 15.84 5.54
CA SER A 65 -12.97 16.53 6.57
C SER A 65 -11.62 15.85 6.76
N GLY A 66 -10.75 16.51 7.52
CA GLY A 66 -9.43 16.03 7.89
C GLY A 66 -8.32 16.47 6.93
N ASP A 67 -7.07 16.27 7.38
CA ASP A 67 -5.86 16.74 6.71
C ASP A 67 -4.88 15.60 6.46
N VAL A 68 -4.11 15.76 5.37
CA VAL A 68 -2.96 14.92 5.05
C VAL A 68 -1.71 15.78 5.03
N GLN A 69 -0.70 15.36 5.75
CA GLN A 69 0.61 16.01 5.75
C GLN A 69 1.67 15.02 5.22
N PHE A 70 2.59 15.52 4.42
CA PHE A 70 3.74 14.78 3.91
C PHE A 70 5.02 15.45 4.40
N ARG A 71 5.85 14.72 5.13
CA ARG A 71 7.07 15.26 5.80
C ARG A 71 6.78 16.54 6.58
N GLY A 72 5.70 16.54 7.37
CA GLY A 72 5.28 17.65 8.20
C GLY A 72 4.62 18.83 7.48
N ARG A 73 4.49 18.79 6.13
CA ARG A 73 3.85 19.86 5.34
C ARG A 73 2.48 19.42 4.85
N ALA A 74 1.50 20.33 4.87
CA ALA A 74 0.18 20.06 4.32
C ALA A 74 0.26 19.62 2.85
N LEU A 75 -0.41 18.51 2.53
CA LEU A 75 -0.41 17.91 1.20
C LEU A 75 -1.80 18.03 0.56
N ALA A 76 -2.01 19.11 -0.19
CA ALA A 76 -3.26 19.32 -0.90
C ALA A 76 -3.54 18.19 -1.92
N PRO A 77 -4.82 17.80 -2.15
CA PRO A 77 -5.19 16.70 -3.04
C PRO A 77 -4.53 16.77 -4.43
N ALA A 78 -4.50 17.94 -5.05
CA ALA A 78 -3.90 18.13 -6.37
C ALA A 78 -2.38 17.84 -6.45
N HIS A 79 -1.68 17.88 -5.31
CA HIS A 79 -0.24 17.66 -5.23
C HIS A 79 0.14 16.24 -4.78
N ARG A 80 -0.82 15.41 -4.34
CA ARG A 80 -0.56 14.06 -3.79
C ARG A 80 0.15 13.16 -4.79
N LYS A 81 -0.22 13.24 -6.07
CA LYS A 81 0.41 12.50 -7.17
C LYS A 81 1.92 12.77 -7.39
N ARG A 82 2.50 13.78 -6.75
CA ARG A 82 3.95 14.05 -6.76
C ARG A 82 4.69 13.34 -5.63
N SER A 83 3.98 13.01 -4.57
CA SER A 83 4.55 12.45 -3.33
C SER A 83 4.28 10.97 -3.17
N LEU A 84 3.21 10.46 -3.78
CA LEU A 84 2.82 9.06 -3.66
C LEU A 84 2.30 8.52 -5.00
N PHE A 85 2.43 7.21 -5.15
CA PHE A 85 1.85 6.45 -6.26
C PHE A 85 0.83 5.46 -5.70
N TYR A 86 -0.37 5.46 -6.25
CA TYR A 86 -1.43 4.54 -5.88
C TYR A 86 -1.64 3.50 -6.98
N LEU A 87 -1.56 2.24 -6.58
CA LEU A 87 -1.87 1.08 -7.41
C LEU A 87 -3.19 0.46 -6.93
N PRO A 88 -4.32 0.76 -7.58
CA PRO A 88 -5.61 0.18 -7.22
C PRO A 88 -5.70 -1.29 -7.61
N ASP A 89 -6.62 -2.02 -6.96
CA ASP A 89 -6.95 -3.38 -7.39
C ASP A 89 -7.73 -3.36 -8.71
N GLY A 90 -7.64 -4.47 -9.45
CA GLY A 90 -8.51 -4.80 -10.60
C GLY A 90 -8.33 -3.98 -11.87
N ILE A 91 -7.38 -3.02 -11.94
CA ILE A 91 -7.14 -2.26 -13.17
C ILE A 91 -6.35 -3.08 -14.21
N ARG A 92 -6.64 -2.82 -15.50
CA ARG A 92 -5.90 -3.38 -16.64
C ARG A 92 -5.59 -2.26 -17.63
N PRO A 93 -4.61 -1.40 -17.34
CA PRO A 93 -4.26 -0.30 -18.23
C PRO A 93 -3.62 -0.85 -19.51
N TRP A 94 -3.88 -0.17 -20.62
CA TRP A 94 -3.25 -0.46 -21.93
C TRP A 94 -3.34 -1.93 -22.35
N ALA A 95 -4.54 -2.52 -22.30
CA ALA A 95 -4.80 -3.94 -22.55
C ALA A 95 -4.24 -4.46 -23.91
N ALA A 96 -4.17 -3.60 -24.94
CA ALA A 96 -3.66 -3.95 -26.25
C ALA A 96 -2.13 -4.01 -26.35
N GLN A 97 -1.41 -3.42 -25.38
CA GLN A 97 0.04 -3.30 -25.43
C GLN A 97 0.74 -4.54 -24.83
N PRO A 98 1.92 -4.93 -25.37
CA PRO A 98 2.72 -5.99 -24.77
C PRO A 98 3.40 -5.51 -23.47
N VAL A 99 3.66 -6.47 -22.57
CA VAL A 99 4.28 -6.19 -21.25
C VAL A 99 5.60 -5.44 -21.39
N HIS A 100 6.49 -5.89 -22.28
CA HIS A 100 7.80 -5.22 -22.46
C HIS A 100 7.66 -3.76 -22.88
N TRP A 101 6.66 -3.43 -23.71
CA TRP A 101 6.42 -2.06 -24.12
C TRP A 101 6.05 -1.17 -22.92
N LEU A 102 5.15 -1.64 -22.07
CA LEU A 102 4.76 -0.90 -20.85
C LEU A 102 5.92 -0.67 -19.91
N LEU A 103 6.74 -1.69 -19.67
CA LEU A 103 7.91 -1.55 -18.81
C LEU A 103 8.89 -0.52 -19.38
N SER A 104 9.21 -0.59 -20.67
CA SER A 104 10.08 0.37 -21.35
C SER A 104 9.48 1.79 -21.36
N PHE A 105 8.17 1.90 -21.54
CA PHE A 105 7.47 3.19 -21.48
C PHE A 105 7.59 3.84 -20.09
N PHE A 106 7.38 3.06 -19.00
CA PHE A 106 7.54 3.57 -17.64
C PHE A 106 9.00 3.90 -17.30
N GLU A 107 9.97 3.11 -17.77
CA GLU A 107 11.39 3.46 -17.67
C GLU A 107 11.67 4.83 -18.27
N ALA A 108 11.23 5.05 -19.50
CA ALA A 108 11.43 6.32 -20.20
C ALA A 108 10.69 7.48 -19.53
N LEU A 109 9.42 7.26 -19.14
CA LEU A 109 8.57 8.27 -18.50
C LEU A 109 9.17 8.80 -17.20
N TYR A 110 9.79 7.91 -16.43
CA TYR A 110 10.36 8.26 -15.11
C TYR A 110 11.89 8.38 -15.12
N GLY A 111 12.52 8.40 -16.28
CA GLY A 111 13.98 8.54 -16.40
C GLY A 111 14.76 7.42 -15.68
N ARG A 112 14.21 6.20 -15.69
CA ARG A 112 14.85 5.05 -15.04
C ARG A 112 15.98 4.48 -15.88
N PRO A 113 16.99 3.84 -15.27
CA PRO A 113 18.02 3.13 -16.00
C PRO A 113 17.41 2.11 -16.98
N LYS A 114 17.91 2.08 -18.20
CA LYS A 114 17.49 1.10 -19.22
C LYS A 114 17.70 -0.32 -18.72
N GLY A 115 16.67 -1.16 -18.84
CA GLY A 115 16.69 -2.56 -18.39
C GLY A 115 16.21 -2.76 -16.93
N GLN A 116 15.90 -1.70 -16.18
CA GLN A 116 15.34 -1.84 -14.83
C GLN A 116 13.99 -2.55 -14.84
N GLY A 117 13.12 -2.28 -15.85
CA GLY A 117 11.86 -2.98 -16.02
C GLY A 117 12.04 -4.47 -16.30
N ALA A 118 13.06 -4.83 -17.08
CA ALA A 118 13.39 -6.24 -17.32
C ALA A 118 13.90 -6.93 -16.03
N ALA A 119 14.69 -6.25 -15.22
CA ALA A 119 15.14 -6.77 -13.93
C ALA A 119 13.96 -6.99 -12.96
N LEU A 120 13.03 -6.04 -12.90
CA LEU A 120 11.79 -6.19 -12.12
C LEU A 120 10.92 -7.33 -12.65
N ALA A 121 10.81 -7.46 -13.98
CA ALA A 121 10.08 -8.56 -14.61
C ALA A 121 10.67 -9.92 -14.21
N ALA A 122 11.99 -10.06 -14.17
CA ALA A 122 12.66 -11.29 -13.71
C ALA A 122 12.34 -11.56 -12.22
N GLY A 123 12.44 -10.57 -11.36
CA GLY A 123 12.07 -10.70 -9.93
C GLY A 123 10.61 -11.10 -9.71
N LEU A 124 9.71 -10.70 -10.63
CA LEU A 124 8.28 -11.01 -10.59
C LEU A 124 7.89 -12.22 -11.47
N LYS A 125 8.84 -12.95 -12.04
CA LYS A 125 8.62 -14.12 -12.90
C LYS A 125 7.72 -13.80 -14.12
N LEU A 126 8.03 -12.72 -14.82
CA LEU A 126 7.26 -12.23 -15.97
C LEU A 126 7.98 -12.46 -17.31
N GLU A 127 9.17 -13.08 -17.34
CA GLU A 127 10.02 -13.19 -18.53
C GLU A 127 9.29 -13.84 -19.70
N ALA A 128 8.54 -14.92 -19.45
CA ALA A 128 7.75 -15.62 -20.46
C ALA A 128 6.59 -14.77 -21.02
N LEU A 129 6.17 -13.74 -20.28
CA LEU A 129 5.01 -12.90 -20.60
C LEU A 129 5.40 -11.59 -21.30
N MET A 130 6.67 -11.31 -21.49
CA MET A 130 7.15 -10.02 -22.01
C MET A 130 6.54 -9.63 -23.35
N LYS A 131 6.24 -10.61 -24.22
CA LYS A 131 5.59 -10.38 -25.53
C LYS A 131 4.06 -10.48 -25.49
N SER A 132 3.49 -10.94 -24.38
CA SER A 132 2.04 -11.08 -24.23
C SER A 132 1.37 -9.71 -24.07
N ARG A 133 0.16 -9.57 -24.62
CA ARG A 133 -0.66 -8.37 -24.40
C ARG A 133 -1.24 -8.38 -22.98
N VAL A 134 -1.25 -7.23 -22.32
CA VAL A 134 -1.76 -7.10 -20.94
C VAL A 134 -3.21 -7.59 -20.80
N GLY A 135 -4.05 -7.37 -21.80
CA GLY A 135 -5.45 -7.81 -21.80
C GLY A 135 -5.64 -9.34 -21.83
N THR A 136 -4.61 -10.10 -22.23
CA THR A 136 -4.67 -11.57 -22.28
C THR A 136 -4.12 -12.24 -21.02
N LEU A 137 -3.57 -11.46 -20.11
CA LEU A 137 -2.98 -11.98 -18.86
C LEU A 137 -4.06 -12.46 -17.89
N SER A 138 -3.76 -13.51 -17.14
CA SER A 138 -4.53 -13.87 -15.95
C SER A 138 -4.53 -12.74 -14.92
N LYS A 139 -5.41 -12.82 -13.92
CA LYS A 139 -5.48 -11.81 -12.85
C LYS A 139 -4.14 -11.66 -12.13
N GLY A 140 -3.52 -12.76 -11.72
CA GLY A 140 -2.24 -12.75 -11.02
C GLY A 140 -1.06 -12.29 -11.89
N GLU A 141 -1.05 -12.61 -13.18
CA GLU A 141 -0.04 -12.08 -14.11
C GLU A 141 -0.17 -10.58 -14.31
N ALA A 142 -1.39 -10.07 -14.54
CA ALA A 142 -1.65 -8.64 -14.65
C ALA A 142 -1.26 -7.90 -13.37
N LYS A 143 -1.57 -8.46 -12.19
CA LYS A 143 -1.18 -7.90 -10.89
C LYS A 143 0.33 -7.75 -10.77
N ARG A 144 1.11 -8.77 -11.13
CA ARG A 144 2.58 -8.71 -11.10
C ARG A 144 3.15 -7.69 -12.09
N VAL A 145 2.56 -7.55 -13.29
CA VAL A 145 2.92 -6.47 -14.23
C VAL A 145 2.66 -5.10 -13.62
N LEU A 146 1.49 -4.88 -13.01
CA LEU A 146 1.15 -3.61 -12.35
C LEU A 146 2.11 -3.28 -11.20
N LEU A 147 2.50 -4.28 -10.41
CA LEU A 147 3.52 -4.10 -9.37
C LEU A 147 4.85 -3.66 -9.96
N ALA A 148 5.31 -4.28 -11.06
CA ALA A 148 6.53 -3.84 -11.76
C ALA A 148 6.44 -2.37 -12.19
N LEU A 149 5.30 -1.94 -12.76
CA LEU A 149 5.07 -0.54 -13.14
C LEU A 149 5.12 0.40 -11.92
N GLY A 150 4.46 0.04 -10.82
CA GLY A 150 4.51 0.80 -9.57
C GLY A 150 5.92 0.93 -9.01
N LEU A 151 6.70 -0.14 -9.07
CA LEU A 151 8.09 -0.15 -8.61
C LEU A 151 9.02 0.68 -9.51
N LEU A 152 8.71 0.87 -10.78
CA LEU A 152 9.42 1.77 -11.70
C LEU A 152 9.18 3.25 -11.40
N THR A 153 8.13 3.62 -10.68
CA THR A 153 7.88 5.02 -10.33
C THR A 153 8.90 5.55 -9.31
N PRO A 154 9.23 6.86 -9.30
CA PRO A 154 10.20 7.43 -8.35
C PRO A 154 9.59 7.78 -6.98
N HIS A 155 8.30 7.57 -6.79
CA HIS A 155 7.59 8.06 -5.62
C HIS A 155 8.12 7.43 -4.32
N PRO A 156 8.34 8.25 -3.27
CA PRO A 156 8.83 7.77 -1.99
C PRO A 156 7.81 6.93 -1.22
N LEU A 157 6.51 7.07 -1.51
CA LEU A 157 5.42 6.29 -0.93
C LEU A 157 4.60 5.59 -2.02
N LEU A 158 4.44 4.27 -1.88
CA LEU A 158 3.56 3.46 -2.71
C LEU A 158 2.37 3.00 -1.89
N LEU A 159 1.15 3.30 -2.36
CA LEU A 159 -0.10 2.74 -1.86
C LEU A 159 -0.47 1.56 -2.75
N LEU A 160 -0.51 0.35 -2.20
CA LEU A 160 -0.80 -0.88 -2.94
C LEU A 160 -2.11 -1.50 -2.42
N ASP A 161 -3.16 -1.50 -3.25
CA ASP A 161 -4.44 -2.06 -2.87
C ASP A 161 -4.51 -3.54 -3.25
N GLU A 162 -4.55 -4.40 -2.24
CA GLU A 162 -4.63 -5.86 -2.34
C GLU A 162 -3.61 -6.46 -3.33
N PRO A 163 -2.29 -6.22 -3.18
CA PRO A 163 -1.28 -6.61 -4.15
C PRO A 163 -1.12 -8.12 -4.33
N PHE A 164 -1.66 -8.93 -3.42
CA PHE A 164 -1.58 -10.40 -3.44
C PHE A 164 -2.84 -11.06 -3.99
N ASP A 165 -3.91 -10.30 -4.23
CA ASP A 165 -5.17 -10.86 -4.72
C ASP A 165 -5.02 -11.45 -6.13
N GLY A 166 -5.46 -12.70 -6.29
CA GLY A 166 -5.32 -13.47 -7.52
C GLY A 166 -3.96 -14.14 -7.73
N LEU A 167 -3.05 -14.06 -6.76
CA LEU A 167 -1.79 -14.80 -6.74
C LEU A 167 -1.95 -16.16 -6.05
N ASP A 168 -1.26 -17.19 -6.55
CA ASP A 168 -1.11 -18.44 -5.82
C ASP A 168 -0.10 -18.29 -4.65
N PHE A 169 0.02 -19.32 -3.83
CA PHE A 169 0.88 -19.31 -2.65
C PHE A 169 2.37 -19.04 -2.97
N ARG A 170 2.89 -19.58 -4.08
CA ARG A 170 4.29 -19.38 -4.48
C ARG A 170 4.49 -17.95 -4.98
N GLN A 171 3.59 -17.48 -5.83
CA GLN A 171 3.61 -16.12 -6.36
C GLN A 171 3.50 -15.08 -5.24
N THR A 172 2.60 -15.29 -4.28
CA THR A 172 2.45 -14.43 -3.10
C THR A 172 3.77 -14.33 -2.34
N ARG A 173 4.43 -15.45 -2.06
CA ARG A 173 5.72 -15.47 -1.37
C ARG A 173 6.82 -14.73 -2.14
N ASP A 174 6.92 -14.94 -3.46
CA ASP A 174 7.93 -14.29 -4.30
C ASP A 174 7.69 -12.77 -4.37
N VAL A 175 6.45 -12.34 -4.53
CA VAL A 175 6.06 -10.91 -4.51
C VAL A 175 6.33 -10.29 -3.14
N MET A 176 5.99 -10.95 -2.04
CA MET A 176 6.31 -10.47 -0.69
C MET A 176 7.82 -10.27 -0.49
N ALA A 177 8.62 -11.26 -0.89
CA ALA A 177 10.07 -11.18 -0.79
C ALA A 177 10.61 -9.96 -1.54
N LEU A 178 10.13 -9.71 -2.77
CA LEU A 178 10.50 -8.52 -3.53
C LEU A 178 10.06 -7.23 -2.85
N LEU A 179 8.79 -7.14 -2.44
CA LEU A 179 8.26 -5.92 -1.81
C LEU A 179 8.98 -5.57 -0.50
N ARG A 180 9.42 -6.57 0.28
CA ARG A 180 10.23 -6.33 1.49
C ARG A 180 11.62 -5.75 1.22
N THR A 181 12.12 -5.78 -0.02
CA THR A 181 13.36 -5.09 -0.38
C THR A 181 13.16 -3.59 -0.66
N VAL A 182 11.94 -3.14 -0.88
CA VAL A 182 11.63 -1.75 -1.25
C VAL A 182 12.03 -0.74 -0.17
N PRO A 183 11.78 -0.98 1.14
CA PRO A 183 12.25 -0.11 2.21
C PRO A 183 13.77 0.06 2.24
N LEU A 184 14.52 -0.97 1.87
CA LEU A 184 15.99 -0.92 1.81
C LEU A 184 16.49 0.05 0.73
N SER A 185 15.66 0.38 -0.26
CA SER A 185 15.95 1.39 -1.29
C SER A 185 15.52 2.81 -0.90
N GLY A 186 15.11 3.03 0.34
CA GLY A 186 14.67 4.34 0.83
C GLY A 186 13.22 4.70 0.48
N ARG A 187 12.38 3.72 0.11
CA ARG A 187 10.97 3.91 -0.23
C ARG A 187 10.07 3.27 0.82
N THR A 188 8.85 3.73 0.90
CA THR A 188 7.86 3.28 1.89
C THR A 188 6.69 2.60 1.17
N LEU A 189 6.20 1.52 1.75
CA LEU A 189 5.00 0.83 1.27
C LEU A 189 3.86 1.01 2.27
N PHE A 190 2.67 1.32 1.77
CA PHE A 190 1.43 1.22 2.52
C PHE A 190 0.49 0.29 1.75
N VAL A 191 0.20 -0.87 2.33
CA VAL A 191 -0.36 -2.03 1.62
C VAL A 191 -1.65 -2.46 2.28
N SER A 192 -2.77 -2.51 1.53
CA SER A 192 -3.96 -3.16 2.05
C SER A 192 -3.85 -4.67 1.90
N ILE A 193 -4.14 -5.40 2.96
CA ILE A 193 -4.05 -6.86 3.01
C ILE A 193 -5.29 -7.39 3.72
N HIS A 194 -5.96 -8.39 3.12
CA HIS A 194 -7.11 -9.02 3.75
C HIS A 194 -6.74 -10.32 4.50
N GLN A 195 -5.64 -10.99 4.13
CA GLN A 195 -5.16 -12.18 4.80
C GLN A 195 -4.23 -11.81 5.96
N LEU A 196 -4.68 -12.04 7.19
CA LEU A 196 -3.97 -11.64 8.41
C LEU A 196 -2.60 -12.30 8.56
N VAL A 197 -2.47 -13.56 8.08
CA VAL A 197 -1.20 -14.30 8.09
C VAL A 197 -0.15 -13.60 7.23
N ASP A 198 -0.55 -13.12 6.06
CA ASP A 198 0.33 -12.42 5.13
C ASP A 198 0.77 -11.06 5.69
N ALA A 199 -0.16 -10.35 6.32
CA ALA A 199 0.13 -9.08 6.98
C ALA A 199 1.17 -9.22 8.10
N GLY A 200 1.04 -10.24 8.94
CA GLY A 200 1.99 -10.52 10.02
C GLY A 200 3.39 -10.88 9.54
N ARG A 201 3.53 -11.40 8.31
CA ARG A 201 4.83 -11.75 7.70
C ARG A 201 5.48 -10.59 6.95
N MET A 202 4.66 -9.68 6.43
CA MET A 202 5.13 -8.63 5.52
C MET A 202 5.31 -7.28 6.20
N CYS A 203 4.44 -6.92 7.13
CA CYS A 203 4.34 -5.55 7.62
C CYS A 203 5.16 -5.35 8.89
N ASP A 204 5.83 -4.20 8.97
CA ASP A 204 6.55 -3.75 10.16
C ASP A 204 5.58 -3.19 11.21
N ARG A 205 4.56 -2.47 10.74
CA ARG A 205 3.45 -1.91 11.51
C ARG A 205 2.12 -2.10 10.79
N LEU A 206 1.03 -1.98 11.53
CA LEU A 206 -0.32 -2.22 11.06
C LEU A 206 -1.23 -1.06 11.44
N VAL A 207 -2.18 -0.75 10.56
CA VAL A 207 -3.36 0.08 10.80
C VAL A 207 -4.57 -0.83 10.69
N LEU A 208 -5.32 -0.95 11.76
CA LEU A 208 -6.54 -1.76 11.82
C LEU A 208 -7.75 -0.87 11.55
N LEU A 209 -8.50 -1.18 10.48
CA LEU A 209 -9.64 -0.41 10.04
C LEU A 209 -10.92 -1.23 10.18
N SER A 210 -11.88 -0.76 10.97
CA SER A 210 -13.19 -1.37 11.16
C SER A 210 -14.30 -0.33 11.03
N ARG A 211 -15.28 -0.59 10.19
CA ARG A 211 -16.46 0.29 9.96
C ARG A 211 -16.10 1.77 9.74
N GLY A 212 -15.02 2.01 9.00
CA GLY A 212 -14.51 3.36 8.71
C GLY A 212 -13.65 4.00 9.81
N HIS A 213 -13.44 3.34 10.95
CA HIS A 213 -12.62 3.82 12.05
C HIS A 213 -11.27 3.11 12.10
N VAL A 214 -10.21 3.84 12.40
CA VAL A 214 -8.92 3.27 12.81
C VAL A 214 -9.06 2.82 14.27
N VAL A 215 -9.13 1.50 14.49
CA VAL A 215 -9.28 0.90 15.82
C VAL A 215 -7.95 0.59 16.47
N GLY A 216 -6.87 0.52 15.70
CA GLY A 216 -5.51 0.31 16.19
C GLY A 216 -4.45 0.72 15.16
N GLU A 217 -3.29 1.17 15.67
CA GLU A 217 -2.09 1.45 14.90
C GLU A 217 -0.87 1.04 15.72
N GLY A 218 0.09 0.36 15.12
CA GLY A 218 1.34 -0.04 15.76
C GLY A 218 1.90 -1.37 15.25
N THR A 219 2.96 -1.84 15.89
CA THR A 219 3.50 -3.20 15.73
C THR A 219 2.54 -4.22 16.34
N LEU A 220 2.66 -5.49 15.99
CA LEU A 220 1.83 -6.53 16.60
C LEU A 220 1.96 -6.60 18.12
N PRO A 221 3.15 -6.48 18.74
CA PRO A 221 3.26 -6.38 20.19
C PRO A 221 2.53 -5.17 20.80
N GLU A 222 2.62 -3.98 20.21
CA GLU A 222 1.91 -2.78 20.65
C GLU A 222 0.39 -2.95 20.56
N LEU A 223 -0.09 -3.56 19.48
CA LEU A 223 -1.52 -3.84 19.28
C LEU A 223 -2.03 -4.89 20.27
N ARG A 224 -1.23 -5.93 20.59
CA ARG A 224 -1.55 -6.89 21.64
C ARG A 224 -1.69 -6.22 23.02
N ALA A 225 -0.74 -5.37 23.37
CA ALA A 225 -0.79 -4.63 24.62
C ALA A 225 -2.05 -3.75 24.70
N ARG A 226 -2.41 -3.07 23.61
CA ARG A 226 -3.64 -2.28 23.49
C ARG A 226 -4.91 -3.13 23.62
N ALA A 227 -4.90 -4.33 23.04
CA ALA A 227 -6.00 -5.32 23.14
C ALA A 227 -6.05 -6.04 24.50
N ARG A 228 -5.06 -5.82 25.38
CA ARG A 228 -4.87 -6.49 26.67
C ARG A 228 -4.75 -8.01 26.53
N LEU A 229 -4.11 -8.48 25.45
CA LEU A 229 -3.84 -9.88 25.19
C LEU A 229 -2.38 -10.21 25.54
N ALA A 230 -2.18 -11.24 26.39
CA ALA A 230 -0.83 -11.72 26.74
C ALA A 230 -0.19 -12.44 25.54
N GLU A 231 -0.97 -13.20 24.80
CA GLU A 231 -0.59 -13.96 23.61
C GLU A 231 -1.67 -13.81 22.54
N GLY A 232 -1.40 -14.30 21.33
CA GLY A 232 -2.36 -14.29 20.23
C GLY A 232 -1.79 -13.69 18.95
N GLY A 233 -2.36 -14.07 17.83
CA GLY A 233 -2.04 -13.57 16.50
C GLY A 233 -2.78 -12.27 16.18
N LEU A 234 -2.65 -11.85 14.95
CA LEU A 234 -3.29 -10.62 14.46
C LEU A 234 -4.83 -10.74 14.44
N GLU A 235 -5.36 -11.95 14.28
CA GLU A 235 -6.81 -12.21 14.27
C GLU A 235 -7.44 -11.92 15.62
N GLU A 236 -6.87 -12.49 16.69
CA GLU A 236 -7.36 -12.27 18.06
C GLU A 236 -7.25 -10.79 18.46
N VAL A 237 -6.15 -10.14 18.07
CA VAL A 237 -5.98 -8.71 18.31
C VAL A 237 -7.03 -7.89 17.57
N PHE A 238 -7.30 -8.21 16.29
CA PHE A 238 -8.32 -7.51 15.51
C PHE A 238 -9.70 -7.67 16.15
N LEU A 239 -10.09 -8.88 16.52
CA LEU A 239 -11.38 -9.17 17.17
C LEU A 239 -11.53 -8.46 18.52
N ALA A 240 -10.45 -8.36 19.30
CA ALA A 240 -10.50 -7.70 20.61
C ALA A 240 -10.59 -6.16 20.52
N LEU A 241 -10.20 -5.57 19.40
CA LEU A 241 -10.22 -4.11 19.17
C LEU A 241 -11.44 -3.63 18.40
N THR A 242 -12.27 -4.52 17.84
CA THR A 242 -13.46 -4.19 17.00
C THR A 242 -14.77 -4.52 17.67
#